data_c1ad7ce76eb121c50c2b113483ee2b25
#
_entry.id   c1ad7ce76eb121c50c2b113483ee2b25
#
_cell.length_a   1.000
_cell.length_b   1.000
_cell.length_c   1.000
_cell.angle_alpha   90.00
_cell.angle_beta   90.00
_cell.angle_gamma   90.00
#
_symmetry.space_group_name_H-M   'P 1'
#
loop_
_entity.id
_entity.type
_entity.pdbx_description
1 polymer ?
#
loop_
_entity_poly.entity_id
_entity_poly.type
_entity_poly.pdbx_seq_one_letter_code
_entity_poly.pdbx_strand_id
1 'polypeptide(L)'
;MESPRTDEQHPEAAIRRIAPWRVLPPLLAAALGLWGLRRGGSMWRDESVTWQVAHRPLGRLWELLGQVDAVHGLYYLLMHGAFLLWDGGLWTLRLPSVAATALAAAGVAAVGHRLAGERAALISGLVYAALPPVQMYAQEGRSYALVAAAVVWATYLMLRERWTAYAAVLLLGCWLHEFAVLALLAHAFAAWRSRGWRWSAAAVVALLLPLALVSARQAEQQLGWLGRPSWQDWAAYGVLAAAALLLARGAARELVRVALPLALLPPGLLMAISLLHPWYVDRYVLYALAGLALLAGARLAGVRHWWPWLLVAALLVPVGYWSAWLRTPQSRKDDVLAVAAAVRERARPGDAVLFMPSRRREWLLSSPQVYEGLRDVALDRSPAASRSLQGTELPPEAIRAALAGSPRVIALLDPEGQPLDPYPAEEAKRRALAAGFDLCSLTEVRGARVAIYAGRGDCP
;
A
#
# COMPACT_ATOMS: atom_id res chain seq x y z
N MET A 1 -29.47 -40.78 -64.61
CA MET A 1 -30.12 -39.63 -63.97
C MET A 1 -29.72 -39.73 -62.47
N GLU A 2 -28.48 -39.26 -62.17
CA GLU A 2 -27.89 -39.31 -60.82
C GLU A 2 -28.05 -37.94 -60.16
N SER A 3 -28.69 -37.93 -59.02
CA SER A 3 -28.88 -36.75 -58.17
C SER A 3 -27.62 -36.45 -57.40
N PRO A 4 -27.12 -35.18 -57.36
CA PRO A 4 -25.97 -34.84 -56.53
C PRO A 4 -26.38 -34.75 -55.06
N ARG A 5 -25.67 -35.49 -54.16
CA ARG A 5 -25.74 -35.33 -52.71
C ARG A 5 -25.07 -34.01 -52.34
N THR A 6 -25.84 -33.12 -51.80
CA THR A 6 -25.35 -31.90 -51.14
C THR A 6 -24.83 -32.31 -49.77
N ASP A 7 -23.50 -32.28 -49.59
CA ASP A 7 -22.84 -32.32 -48.29
C ASP A 7 -23.13 -31.00 -47.57
N GLU A 8 -24.12 -31.00 -46.69
CA GLU A 8 -24.30 -29.94 -45.68
C GLU A 8 -23.19 -30.05 -44.65
N GLN A 9 -22.12 -29.29 -44.87
CA GLN A 9 -21.13 -29.03 -43.83
C GLN A 9 -21.77 -28.10 -42.79
N HIS A 10 -22.24 -28.66 -41.66
CA HIS A 10 -22.56 -27.92 -40.48
C HIS A 10 -21.26 -27.27 -39.94
N PRO A 11 -21.15 -25.95 -39.81
CA PRO A 11 -20.07 -25.33 -39.11
C PRO A 11 -20.30 -25.58 -37.61
N GLU A 12 -19.69 -26.61 -37.05
CA GLU A 12 -19.52 -26.71 -35.62
C GLU A 12 -18.77 -25.45 -35.17
N ALA A 13 -19.51 -24.51 -34.57
CA ALA A 13 -18.97 -23.36 -33.89
C ALA A 13 -18.07 -23.88 -32.73
N ALA A 14 -16.78 -24.01 -33.01
CA ALA A 14 -15.78 -24.38 -32.03
C ALA A 14 -15.84 -23.36 -30.91
N ILE A 15 -16.51 -23.68 -29.82
CA ILE A 15 -16.48 -22.91 -28.58
C ILE A 15 -15.01 -22.78 -28.22
N ARG A 16 -14.38 -21.62 -28.48
CA ARG A 16 -13.01 -21.33 -28.13
C ARG A 16 -12.91 -21.40 -26.60
N ARG A 17 -12.42 -22.54 -26.09
CA ARG A 17 -12.17 -22.69 -24.66
C ARG A 17 -11.20 -21.62 -24.21
N ILE A 18 -11.64 -20.77 -23.27
CA ILE A 18 -10.80 -19.72 -22.71
C ILE A 18 -9.61 -20.41 -22.01
N ALA A 19 -8.40 -20.05 -22.40
CA ALA A 19 -7.19 -20.64 -21.85
C ALA A 19 -7.11 -20.40 -20.32
N PRO A 20 -6.83 -21.42 -19.49
CA PRO A 20 -6.84 -21.31 -18.01
C PRO A 20 -5.97 -20.21 -17.44
N TRP A 21 -4.84 -19.89 -18.09
CA TRP A 21 -3.93 -18.84 -17.66
C TRP A 21 -4.53 -17.41 -17.70
N ARG A 22 -5.60 -17.23 -18.50
CA ARG A 22 -6.29 -15.92 -18.57
C ARG A 22 -7.25 -15.69 -17.41
N VAL A 23 -7.71 -16.77 -16.79
CA VAL A 23 -8.81 -16.74 -15.82
C VAL A 23 -8.36 -17.10 -14.41
N LEU A 24 -7.60 -18.19 -14.25
CA LEU A 24 -7.27 -18.70 -12.93
C LEU A 24 -6.39 -17.75 -12.09
N PRO A 25 -5.31 -17.11 -12.62
CA PRO A 25 -4.52 -16.18 -11.82
C PRO A 25 -5.31 -14.98 -11.29
N PRO A 26 -6.05 -14.22 -12.12
CA PRO A 26 -6.84 -13.10 -11.60
C PRO A 26 -7.96 -13.55 -10.66
N LEU A 27 -8.60 -14.69 -10.89
CA LEU A 27 -9.60 -15.23 -9.97
C LEU A 27 -8.99 -15.61 -8.62
N LEU A 28 -7.83 -16.27 -8.60
CA LEU A 28 -7.13 -16.59 -7.36
C LEU A 28 -6.75 -15.30 -6.61
N ALA A 29 -6.20 -14.31 -7.31
CA ALA A 29 -5.83 -13.03 -6.70
C ALA A 29 -7.05 -12.31 -6.12
N ALA A 30 -8.19 -12.28 -6.84
CA ALA A 30 -9.44 -11.71 -6.37
C ALA A 30 -9.98 -12.49 -5.15
N ALA A 31 -10.00 -13.82 -5.21
CA ALA A 31 -10.48 -14.65 -4.11
C ALA A 31 -9.64 -14.46 -2.84
N LEU A 32 -8.30 -14.47 -2.96
CA LEU A 32 -7.39 -14.21 -1.85
C LEU A 32 -7.51 -12.76 -1.33
N GLY A 33 -7.75 -11.79 -2.21
CA GLY A 33 -7.95 -10.39 -1.84
C GLY A 33 -9.28 -10.15 -1.11
N LEU A 34 -10.35 -10.82 -1.52
CA LEU A 34 -11.67 -10.72 -0.89
C LEU A 34 -11.77 -11.52 0.43
N TRP A 35 -11.02 -12.62 0.54
CA TRP A 35 -11.02 -13.43 1.74
C TRP A 35 -10.53 -12.64 2.96
N GLY A 36 -11.42 -12.43 3.92
CA GLY A 36 -11.12 -11.68 5.14
C GLY A 36 -10.78 -10.21 4.90
N LEU A 37 -11.30 -9.58 3.84
CA LEU A 37 -10.99 -8.20 3.43
C LEU A 37 -11.11 -7.19 4.59
N ARG A 38 -12.08 -7.36 5.48
CA ARG A 38 -12.27 -6.45 6.62
C ARG A 38 -11.27 -6.65 7.76
N ARG A 39 -10.50 -7.73 7.76
CA ARG A 39 -9.51 -8.04 8.82
C ARG A 39 -10.09 -7.88 10.24
N GLY A 40 -11.26 -8.45 10.49
CA GLY A 40 -11.96 -8.31 11.78
C GLY A 40 -12.47 -6.90 12.08
N GLY A 41 -12.54 -6.02 11.09
CA GLY A 41 -12.95 -4.62 11.27
C GLY A 41 -11.81 -3.66 11.55
N SER A 42 -10.54 -4.09 11.41
CA SER A 42 -9.37 -3.26 11.68
C SER A 42 -9.03 -2.31 10.54
N MET A 43 -8.47 -1.15 10.89
CA MET A 43 -7.91 -0.16 9.98
C MET A 43 -6.60 0.34 10.54
N TRP A 44 -5.51 0.30 9.75
CA TRP A 44 -4.24 0.87 10.20
C TRP A 44 -4.09 2.33 9.77
N ARG A 45 -3.08 3.01 10.34
CA ARG A 45 -2.90 4.46 10.21
C ARG A 45 -2.91 4.97 8.76
N ASP A 46 -2.16 4.32 7.84
CA ASP A 46 -2.08 4.81 6.45
C ASP A 46 -3.44 4.70 5.73
N GLU A 47 -4.26 3.69 6.06
CA GLU A 47 -5.64 3.59 5.56
C GLU A 47 -6.54 4.67 6.14
N SER A 48 -6.37 5.02 7.42
CA SER A 48 -7.08 6.12 8.08
C SER A 48 -6.77 7.46 7.41
N VAL A 49 -5.51 7.72 7.04
CA VAL A 49 -5.12 8.90 6.27
C VAL A 49 -5.83 8.92 4.91
N THR A 50 -5.85 7.80 4.20
CA THR A 50 -6.58 7.70 2.92
C THR A 50 -8.06 8.01 3.10
N TRP A 51 -8.69 7.41 4.12
CA TRP A 51 -10.12 7.59 4.41
C TRP A 51 -10.42 9.08 4.67
N GLN A 52 -9.73 9.71 5.62
CA GLN A 52 -9.98 11.09 5.99
C GLN A 52 -9.70 12.10 4.87
N VAL A 53 -8.66 11.85 4.05
CA VAL A 53 -8.33 12.75 2.93
C VAL A 53 -9.34 12.60 1.80
N ALA A 54 -9.75 11.36 1.49
CA ALA A 54 -10.74 11.09 0.44
C ALA A 54 -12.14 11.65 0.78
N HIS A 55 -12.48 11.81 2.06
CA HIS A 55 -13.76 12.41 2.49
C HIS A 55 -13.73 13.95 2.53
N ARG A 56 -12.57 14.59 2.28
CA ARG A 56 -12.51 16.06 2.19
C ARG A 56 -13.18 16.57 0.91
N PRO A 57 -13.79 17.77 0.93
CA PRO A 57 -14.17 18.47 -0.30
C PRO A 57 -12.97 18.64 -1.23
N LEU A 58 -13.16 18.54 -2.55
CA LEU A 58 -12.06 18.56 -3.54
C LEU A 58 -11.13 19.77 -3.37
N GLY A 59 -11.67 20.98 -3.10
CA GLY A 59 -10.85 22.16 -2.86
C GLY A 59 -9.91 22.01 -1.67
N ARG A 60 -10.40 21.41 -0.57
CA ARG A 60 -9.59 21.14 0.64
C ARG A 60 -8.59 20.02 0.44
N LEU A 61 -8.94 19.01 -0.35
CA LEU A 61 -8.01 17.97 -0.76
C LEU A 61 -6.86 18.58 -1.56
N TRP A 62 -7.16 19.43 -2.55
CA TRP A 62 -6.16 20.10 -3.37
C TRP A 62 -5.23 21.01 -2.55
N GLU A 63 -5.80 21.80 -1.63
CA GLU A 63 -5.02 22.63 -0.70
C GLU A 63 -4.07 21.80 0.17
N LEU A 64 -4.51 20.61 0.63
CA LEU A 64 -3.67 19.68 1.39
C LEU A 64 -2.47 19.24 0.57
N LEU A 65 -2.70 18.77 -0.69
CA LEU A 65 -1.64 18.25 -1.57
C LEU A 65 -0.55 19.29 -1.86
N GLY A 66 -0.86 20.58 -1.77
CA GLY A 66 0.15 21.63 -1.86
C GLY A 66 1.10 21.71 -0.66
N GLN A 67 0.77 21.05 0.47
CA GLN A 67 1.54 21.10 1.71
C GLN A 67 2.13 19.74 2.10
N VAL A 68 1.38 18.67 1.90
CA VAL A 68 1.75 17.31 2.33
C VAL A 68 1.12 16.25 1.41
N ASP A 69 1.78 15.09 1.28
CA ASP A 69 1.26 13.89 0.63
C ASP A 69 0.95 14.01 -0.88
N ALA A 70 1.59 14.93 -1.59
CA ALA A 70 1.40 15.10 -3.02
C ALA A 70 1.64 13.80 -3.81
N VAL A 71 2.57 12.97 -3.38
CA VAL A 71 2.88 11.65 -3.97
C VAL A 71 1.68 10.72 -4.04
N HIS A 72 0.71 10.86 -3.14
CA HIS A 72 -0.53 10.08 -3.11
C HIS A 72 -1.73 10.81 -3.71
N GLY A 73 -1.54 12.00 -4.28
CA GLY A 73 -2.62 12.87 -4.73
C GLY A 73 -3.59 12.21 -5.72
N LEU A 74 -3.07 11.54 -6.75
CA LEU A 74 -3.93 10.82 -7.71
C LEU A 74 -4.71 9.69 -7.04
N TYR A 75 -4.11 8.98 -6.10
CA TYR A 75 -4.80 7.93 -5.35
C TYR A 75 -5.92 8.48 -4.47
N TYR A 76 -5.70 9.60 -3.79
CA TYR A 76 -6.74 10.26 -2.99
C TYR A 76 -7.92 10.76 -3.85
N LEU A 77 -7.65 11.29 -5.06
CA LEU A 77 -8.70 11.67 -6.01
C LEU A 77 -9.51 10.46 -6.48
N LEU A 78 -8.84 9.35 -6.78
CA LEU A 78 -9.49 8.09 -7.13
C LEU A 78 -10.38 7.59 -5.99
N MET A 79 -9.88 7.62 -4.76
CA MET A 79 -10.62 7.20 -3.57
C MET A 79 -11.77 8.14 -3.23
N HIS A 80 -11.60 9.45 -3.43
CA HIS A 80 -12.69 10.42 -3.31
C HIS A 80 -13.85 10.06 -4.24
N GLY A 81 -13.55 9.80 -5.52
CA GLY A 81 -14.56 9.32 -6.47
C GLY A 81 -15.19 7.99 -6.06
N ALA A 82 -14.40 7.03 -5.56
CA ALA A 82 -14.90 5.74 -5.10
C ALA A 82 -15.90 5.89 -3.93
N PHE A 83 -15.58 6.72 -2.93
CA PHE A 83 -16.47 6.99 -1.80
C PHE A 83 -17.72 7.78 -2.18
N LEU A 84 -17.64 8.67 -3.18
CA LEU A 84 -18.83 9.34 -3.73
C LEU A 84 -19.79 8.37 -4.42
N LEU A 85 -19.25 7.31 -5.08
CA LEU A 85 -20.07 6.30 -5.73
C LEU A 85 -20.70 5.32 -4.73
N TRP A 86 -19.95 4.95 -3.72
CA TRP A 86 -20.37 4.00 -2.69
C TRP A 86 -19.50 4.11 -1.43
N ASP A 87 -20.09 4.55 -0.33
CA ASP A 87 -19.41 4.56 0.97
C ASP A 87 -19.71 3.27 1.75
N GLY A 88 -19.03 2.21 1.37
CA GLY A 88 -19.04 0.92 2.05
C GLY A 88 -17.95 0.77 3.12
N GLY A 89 -17.35 1.87 3.58
CA GLY A 89 -16.29 1.87 4.61
C GLY A 89 -15.05 1.08 4.17
N LEU A 90 -14.65 0.05 4.93
CA LEU A 90 -13.49 -0.79 4.63
C LEU A 90 -13.57 -1.53 3.28
N TRP A 91 -14.78 -1.80 2.77
CA TRP A 91 -14.95 -2.38 1.46
C TRP A 91 -14.52 -1.40 0.36
N THR A 92 -15.08 -0.21 0.34
CA THR A 92 -14.72 0.82 -0.64
C THR A 92 -13.24 1.17 -0.55
N LEU A 93 -12.70 1.24 0.67
CA LEU A 93 -11.29 1.56 0.89
C LEU A 93 -10.34 0.53 0.25
N ARG A 94 -10.67 -0.77 0.25
CA ARG A 94 -9.76 -1.86 -0.13
C ARG A 94 -10.07 -2.52 -1.48
N LEU A 95 -11.30 -2.46 -1.97
CA LEU A 95 -11.68 -3.08 -3.25
C LEU A 95 -10.83 -2.63 -4.45
N PRO A 96 -10.43 -1.35 -4.60
CA PRO A 96 -9.55 -0.94 -5.69
C PRO A 96 -8.21 -1.70 -5.70
N SER A 97 -7.64 -1.99 -4.52
CA SER A 97 -6.40 -2.76 -4.42
C SER A 97 -6.60 -4.24 -4.74
N VAL A 98 -7.75 -4.83 -4.38
CA VAL A 98 -8.11 -6.21 -4.80
C VAL A 98 -8.21 -6.30 -6.31
N ALA A 99 -8.96 -5.38 -6.93
CA ALA A 99 -9.13 -5.34 -8.39
C ALA A 99 -7.78 -5.14 -9.11
N ALA A 100 -6.95 -4.23 -8.60
CA ALA A 100 -5.62 -3.98 -9.13
C ALA A 100 -4.70 -5.22 -9.00
N THR A 101 -4.76 -5.95 -7.90
CA THR A 101 -3.97 -7.18 -7.70
C THR A 101 -4.43 -8.28 -8.68
N ALA A 102 -5.72 -8.43 -8.90
CA ALA A 102 -6.25 -9.35 -9.90
C ALA A 102 -5.79 -8.95 -11.32
N LEU A 103 -5.83 -7.66 -11.64
CA LEU A 103 -5.33 -7.12 -12.89
C LEU A 103 -3.82 -7.33 -13.06
N ALA A 104 -3.03 -7.15 -11.98
CA ALA A 104 -1.60 -7.43 -11.98
C ALA A 104 -1.31 -8.91 -12.22
N ALA A 105 -2.02 -9.82 -11.55
CA ALA A 105 -1.88 -11.28 -11.77
C ALA A 105 -2.19 -11.68 -13.21
N ALA A 106 -3.25 -11.10 -13.82
CA ALA A 106 -3.55 -11.28 -15.24
C ALA A 106 -2.42 -10.75 -16.13
N GLY A 107 -1.86 -9.60 -15.82
CA GLY A 107 -0.73 -9.01 -16.53
C GLY A 107 0.54 -9.85 -16.43
N VAL A 108 0.88 -10.37 -15.24
CA VAL A 108 2.01 -11.29 -15.03
C VAL A 108 1.82 -12.55 -15.88
N ALA A 109 0.60 -13.12 -15.91
CA ALA A 109 0.29 -14.26 -16.77
C ALA A 109 0.44 -13.90 -18.26
N ALA A 110 -0.01 -12.72 -18.70
CA ALA A 110 0.13 -12.26 -20.09
C ALA A 110 1.60 -12.07 -20.50
N VAL A 111 2.44 -11.49 -19.63
CA VAL A 111 3.89 -11.37 -19.83
C VAL A 111 4.53 -12.75 -19.87
N GLY A 112 4.18 -13.64 -18.93
CA GLY A 112 4.65 -15.03 -18.88
C GLY A 112 4.31 -15.80 -20.15
N HIS A 113 3.07 -15.64 -20.66
CA HIS A 113 2.65 -16.24 -21.94
C HIS A 113 3.53 -15.76 -23.11
N ARG A 114 3.79 -14.48 -23.17
CA ARG A 114 4.58 -13.88 -24.26
C ARG A 114 6.04 -14.33 -24.25
N LEU A 115 6.62 -14.56 -23.05
CA LEU A 115 8.04 -14.85 -22.89
C LEU A 115 8.36 -16.35 -22.74
N ALA A 116 7.41 -17.17 -22.25
CA ALA A 116 7.70 -18.57 -21.88
C ALA A 116 6.51 -19.54 -22.12
N GLY A 117 5.44 -19.10 -22.78
CA GLY A 117 4.30 -19.93 -23.20
C GLY A 117 3.23 -20.14 -22.11
N GLU A 118 2.20 -20.92 -22.44
CA GLU A 118 0.95 -21.00 -21.64
C GLU A 118 1.16 -21.57 -20.24
N ARG A 119 1.96 -22.63 -20.11
CA ARG A 119 2.21 -23.25 -18.81
C ARG A 119 2.95 -22.31 -17.87
N ALA A 120 3.94 -21.59 -18.39
CA ALA A 120 4.65 -20.57 -17.63
C ALA A 120 3.73 -19.40 -17.26
N ALA A 121 2.84 -18.98 -18.17
CA ALA A 121 1.84 -17.96 -17.90
C ALA A 121 0.97 -18.30 -16.70
N LEU A 122 0.37 -19.49 -16.71
CA LEU A 122 -0.48 -19.96 -15.61
C LEU A 122 0.29 -19.96 -14.29
N ILE A 123 1.46 -20.59 -14.27
CA ILE A 123 2.24 -20.74 -13.02
C ILE A 123 2.74 -19.37 -12.53
N SER A 124 3.27 -18.50 -13.41
CA SER A 124 3.72 -17.16 -13.02
C SER A 124 2.62 -16.33 -12.37
N GLY A 125 1.43 -16.33 -12.97
CA GLY A 125 0.30 -15.60 -12.44
C GLY A 125 -0.21 -16.15 -11.11
N LEU A 126 -0.26 -17.48 -10.95
CA LEU A 126 -0.63 -18.14 -9.69
C LEU A 126 0.41 -17.89 -8.59
N VAL A 127 1.71 -17.99 -8.92
CA VAL A 127 2.80 -17.67 -7.98
C VAL A 127 2.69 -16.23 -7.53
N TYR A 128 2.50 -15.27 -8.45
CA TYR A 128 2.33 -13.86 -8.10
C TYR A 128 1.17 -13.66 -7.12
N ALA A 129 0.01 -14.22 -7.42
CA ALA A 129 -1.18 -14.10 -6.55
C ALA A 129 -0.97 -14.73 -5.16
N ALA A 130 -0.16 -15.80 -5.07
CA ALA A 130 0.11 -16.51 -3.83
C ALA A 130 1.19 -15.86 -2.95
N LEU A 131 2.01 -14.93 -3.49
CA LEU A 131 3.06 -14.27 -2.71
C LEU A 131 2.49 -13.48 -1.52
N PRO A 132 2.94 -13.71 -0.28
CA PRO A 132 2.41 -13.04 0.91
C PRO A 132 2.41 -11.50 0.83
N PRO A 133 3.48 -10.81 0.35
CA PRO A 133 3.43 -9.35 0.20
C PRO A 133 2.36 -8.90 -0.80
N VAL A 134 2.15 -9.62 -1.90
CA VAL A 134 1.10 -9.31 -2.88
C VAL A 134 -0.28 -9.41 -2.24
N GLN A 135 -0.54 -10.47 -1.45
CA GLN A 135 -1.78 -10.63 -0.70
C GLN A 135 -1.96 -9.55 0.37
N MET A 136 -0.88 -9.16 1.04
CA MET A 136 -0.90 -8.11 2.06
C MET A 136 -1.40 -6.80 1.47
N TYR A 137 -0.79 -6.35 0.36
CA TYR A 137 -1.10 -5.07 -0.28
C TYR A 137 -2.34 -5.12 -1.18
N ALA A 138 -2.87 -6.32 -1.49
CA ALA A 138 -4.20 -6.48 -2.08
C ALA A 138 -5.32 -6.02 -1.14
N GLN A 139 -5.09 -6.07 0.17
CA GLN A 139 -6.07 -5.70 1.20
C GLN A 139 -5.72 -4.38 1.89
N GLU A 140 -5.13 -3.44 1.17
CA GLU A 140 -4.78 -2.13 1.69
C GLU A 140 -5.43 -1.00 0.93
N GLY A 141 -5.94 -0.01 1.66
CA GLY A 141 -6.42 1.25 1.13
C GLY A 141 -5.27 2.19 0.74
N ARG A 142 -4.34 1.71 -0.11
CA ARG A 142 -3.17 2.45 -0.63
C ARG A 142 -2.89 2.11 -2.09
N SER A 143 -2.10 2.90 -2.76
CA SER A 143 -1.86 2.81 -4.22
C SER A 143 -0.98 1.65 -4.69
N TYR A 144 -0.31 0.92 -3.79
CA TYR A 144 0.79 -0.01 -4.15
C TYR A 144 0.39 -1.13 -5.11
N ALA A 145 -0.79 -1.71 -4.93
CA ALA A 145 -1.32 -2.72 -5.85
C ALA A 145 -1.64 -2.15 -7.24
N LEU A 146 -2.15 -0.89 -7.30
CA LEU A 146 -2.43 -0.19 -8.55
C LEU A 146 -1.11 0.11 -9.29
N VAL A 147 -0.08 0.55 -8.58
CA VAL A 147 1.28 0.75 -9.12
C VAL A 147 1.82 -0.56 -9.69
N ALA A 148 1.69 -1.67 -8.96
CA ALA A 148 2.14 -2.96 -9.44
C ALA A 148 1.41 -3.39 -10.72
N ALA A 149 0.08 -3.19 -10.79
CA ALA A 149 -0.68 -3.43 -12.01
C ALA A 149 -0.20 -2.56 -13.17
N ALA A 150 0.00 -1.26 -12.95
CA ALA A 150 0.47 -0.34 -13.97
C ALA A 150 1.85 -0.74 -14.53
N VAL A 151 2.83 -1.06 -13.66
CA VAL A 151 4.16 -1.48 -14.09
C VAL A 151 4.13 -2.80 -14.86
N VAL A 152 3.36 -3.77 -14.39
CA VAL A 152 3.22 -5.08 -15.07
C VAL A 152 2.59 -4.92 -16.45
N TRP A 153 1.52 -4.13 -16.58
CA TRP A 153 0.90 -3.88 -17.87
C TRP A 153 1.77 -3.00 -18.78
N ALA A 154 2.52 -2.05 -18.24
CA ALA A 154 3.54 -1.33 -18.98
C ALA A 154 4.61 -2.31 -19.53
N THR A 155 5.07 -3.28 -18.72
CA THR A 155 5.99 -4.34 -19.19
C THR A 155 5.39 -5.12 -20.36
N TYR A 156 4.12 -5.51 -20.28
CA TYR A 156 3.43 -6.18 -21.40
C TYR A 156 3.34 -5.31 -22.66
N LEU A 157 2.98 -4.03 -22.51
CA LEU A 157 2.88 -3.08 -23.61
C LEU A 157 4.25 -2.79 -24.26
N MET A 158 5.32 -2.74 -23.45
CA MET A 158 6.70 -2.67 -23.94
C MET A 158 7.04 -3.87 -24.85
N LEU A 159 6.71 -5.09 -24.42
CA LEU A 159 6.90 -6.31 -25.21
C LEU A 159 6.04 -6.37 -26.48
N ARG A 160 4.96 -5.59 -26.54
CA ARG A 160 4.10 -5.40 -27.71
C ARG A 160 4.49 -4.20 -28.54
N GLU A 161 5.55 -3.48 -28.17
CA GLU A 161 6.03 -2.24 -28.81
C GLU A 161 4.94 -1.15 -28.94
N ARG A 162 3.97 -1.15 -28.03
CA ARG A 162 2.87 -0.16 -27.95
C ARG A 162 3.31 1.04 -27.13
N TRP A 163 4.23 1.83 -27.69
CA TRP A 163 5.00 2.83 -26.95
C TRP A 163 4.17 3.93 -26.30
N THR A 164 3.14 4.45 -26.98
CA THR A 164 2.24 5.46 -26.40
C THR A 164 1.46 4.92 -25.21
N ALA A 165 0.89 3.72 -25.37
CA ALA A 165 0.15 3.05 -24.28
C ALA A 165 1.09 2.67 -23.12
N TYR A 166 2.32 2.24 -23.44
CA TYR A 166 3.37 1.99 -22.45
C TYR A 166 3.65 3.24 -21.62
N ALA A 167 3.90 4.40 -22.29
CA ALA A 167 4.18 5.65 -21.60
C ALA A 167 2.99 6.10 -20.74
N ALA A 168 1.77 6.01 -21.26
CA ALA A 168 0.56 6.42 -20.53
C ALA A 168 0.33 5.56 -19.28
N VAL A 169 0.44 4.23 -19.40
CA VAL A 169 0.22 3.31 -18.27
C VAL A 169 1.33 3.42 -17.22
N LEU A 170 2.60 3.56 -17.64
CA LEU A 170 3.70 3.75 -16.70
C LEU A 170 3.62 5.11 -16.01
N LEU A 171 3.28 6.17 -16.73
CA LEU A 171 3.06 7.50 -16.16
C LEU A 171 1.93 7.49 -15.13
N LEU A 172 0.81 6.79 -15.41
CA LEU A 172 -0.26 6.58 -14.42
C LEU A 172 0.29 5.90 -13.16
N GLY A 173 1.11 4.86 -13.30
CA GLY A 173 1.79 4.23 -12.18
C GLY A 173 2.68 5.19 -11.40
N CYS A 174 3.43 6.06 -12.10
CA CYS A 174 4.29 7.08 -11.48
C CYS A 174 3.49 8.16 -10.74
N TRP A 175 2.31 8.54 -11.22
CA TRP A 175 1.43 9.50 -10.54
C TRP A 175 0.67 8.88 -9.35
N LEU A 176 0.53 7.55 -9.32
CA LEU A 176 0.03 6.82 -8.15
C LEU A 176 1.10 6.65 -7.07
N HIS A 177 2.37 6.52 -7.48
CA HIS A 177 3.56 6.54 -6.61
C HIS A 177 4.83 6.72 -7.45
N GLU A 178 5.57 7.79 -7.21
CA GLU A 178 6.71 8.22 -8.05
C GLU A 178 7.80 7.17 -8.24
N PHE A 179 8.03 6.27 -7.27
CA PHE A 179 9.05 5.21 -7.40
C PHE A 179 8.71 4.14 -8.45
N ALA A 180 7.54 4.17 -9.09
CA ALA A 180 7.28 3.39 -10.29
C ALA A 180 8.24 3.76 -11.44
N VAL A 181 8.83 4.97 -11.44
CA VAL A 181 9.83 5.42 -12.41
C VAL A 181 11.08 4.53 -12.46
N LEU A 182 11.41 3.85 -11.36
CA LEU A 182 12.53 2.91 -11.30
C LEU A 182 12.33 1.72 -12.25
N ALA A 183 11.10 1.40 -12.64
CA ALA A 183 10.81 0.40 -13.66
C ALA A 183 11.40 0.77 -15.03
N LEU A 184 11.59 2.06 -15.35
CA LEU A 184 12.28 2.48 -16.58
C LEU A 184 13.69 1.89 -16.66
N LEU A 185 14.43 1.88 -15.55
CA LEU A 185 15.79 1.33 -15.51
C LEU A 185 15.79 -0.18 -15.76
N ALA A 186 14.80 -0.90 -15.20
CA ALA A 186 14.65 -2.32 -15.47
C ALA A 186 14.25 -2.59 -16.93
N HIS A 187 13.34 -1.81 -17.49
CA HIS A 187 12.88 -1.93 -18.87
C HIS A 187 14.00 -1.57 -19.89
N ALA A 188 14.93 -0.73 -19.51
CA ALA A 188 16.07 -0.38 -20.36
C ALA A 188 16.85 -1.62 -20.82
N PHE A 189 17.01 -2.63 -19.96
CA PHE A 189 17.75 -3.87 -20.31
C PHE A 189 17.12 -4.63 -21.48
N ALA A 190 15.81 -4.51 -21.65
CA ALA A 190 15.10 -5.13 -22.77
C ALA A 190 14.92 -4.20 -23.97
N ALA A 191 14.77 -2.89 -23.75
CA ALA A 191 14.25 -1.97 -24.77
C ALA A 191 15.10 -0.72 -25.06
N TRP A 192 16.28 -0.51 -24.43
CA TRP A 192 17.06 0.73 -24.56
C TRP A 192 17.46 1.08 -26.00
N ARG A 193 17.61 0.07 -26.89
CA ARG A 193 17.91 0.26 -28.33
C ARG A 193 16.73 0.77 -29.13
N SER A 194 15.50 0.60 -28.63
CA SER A 194 14.29 1.07 -29.29
C SER A 194 14.17 2.60 -29.18
N ARG A 195 14.00 3.28 -30.32
CA ARG A 195 13.69 4.71 -30.34
C ARG A 195 12.37 5.00 -29.63
N GLY A 196 11.35 4.13 -29.84
CA GLY A 196 10.04 4.28 -29.22
C GLY A 196 10.13 4.23 -27.70
N TRP A 197 10.91 3.30 -27.13
CA TRP A 197 11.14 3.25 -25.69
C TRP A 197 11.82 4.51 -25.17
N ARG A 198 12.89 5.00 -25.84
CA ARG A 198 13.61 6.20 -25.40
C ARG A 198 12.73 7.44 -25.34
N TRP A 199 11.90 7.66 -26.38
CA TRP A 199 10.94 8.76 -26.38
C TRP A 199 9.87 8.61 -25.31
N SER A 200 9.36 7.38 -25.11
CA SER A 200 8.40 7.08 -24.04
C SER A 200 9.00 7.32 -22.65
N ALA A 201 10.23 6.89 -22.41
CA ALA A 201 10.93 7.11 -21.15
C ALA A 201 11.15 8.60 -20.89
N ALA A 202 11.61 9.35 -21.91
CA ALA A 202 11.77 10.79 -21.81
C ALA A 202 10.45 11.51 -21.50
N ALA A 203 9.36 11.10 -22.16
CA ALA A 203 8.02 11.65 -21.90
C ALA A 203 7.53 11.35 -20.48
N VAL A 204 7.72 10.10 -19.99
CA VAL A 204 7.35 9.73 -18.61
C VAL A 204 8.12 10.57 -17.61
N VAL A 205 9.44 10.71 -17.77
CA VAL A 205 10.27 11.52 -16.86
C VAL A 205 9.86 12.99 -16.90
N ALA A 206 9.67 13.57 -18.09
CA ALA A 206 9.28 14.96 -18.24
C ALA A 206 7.91 15.25 -17.60
N LEU A 207 6.93 14.37 -17.81
CA LEU A 207 5.57 14.53 -17.27
C LEU A 207 5.46 14.17 -15.78
N LEU A 208 6.41 13.41 -15.24
CA LEU A 208 6.51 13.16 -13.81
C LEU A 208 7.17 14.34 -13.06
N LEU A 209 8.01 15.12 -13.73
CA LEU A 209 8.83 16.17 -13.10
C LEU A 209 8.03 17.14 -12.21
N PRO A 210 6.83 17.63 -12.58
CA PRO A 210 6.05 18.51 -11.70
C PRO A 210 5.72 17.87 -10.36
N LEU A 211 5.29 16.59 -10.36
CA LEU A 211 5.00 15.85 -9.14
C LEU A 211 6.28 15.62 -8.31
N ALA A 212 7.36 15.20 -8.96
CA ALA A 212 8.64 14.94 -8.29
C ALA A 212 9.21 16.21 -7.62
N LEU A 213 9.05 17.39 -8.22
CA LEU A 213 9.48 18.66 -7.62
C LEU A 213 8.65 19.03 -6.39
N VAL A 214 7.34 18.80 -6.43
CA VAL A 214 6.48 19.05 -5.25
C VAL A 214 6.78 18.04 -4.15
N SER A 215 6.87 16.76 -4.49
CA SER A 215 7.17 15.67 -3.56
C SER A 215 8.55 15.84 -2.90
N ALA A 216 9.57 16.27 -3.65
CA ALA A 216 10.89 16.53 -3.10
C ALA A 216 10.89 17.64 -2.03
N ARG A 217 10.03 18.66 -2.15
CA ARG A 217 9.88 19.71 -1.13
C ARG A 217 9.19 19.19 0.15
N GLN A 218 8.39 18.15 0.03
CA GLN A 218 7.66 17.52 1.13
C GLN A 218 8.41 16.33 1.73
N ALA A 219 9.49 15.85 1.09
CA ALA A 219 10.16 14.59 1.40
C ALA A 219 10.67 14.53 2.85
N GLU A 220 11.26 15.61 3.38
CA GLU A 220 11.78 15.64 4.75
C GLU A 220 10.67 15.41 5.78
N GLN A 221 9.53 16.08 5.61
CA GLN A 221 8.37 15.93 6.49
C GLN A 221 7.74 14.54 6.40
N GLN A 222 7.70 13.95 5.19
CA GLN A 222 7.03 12.67 4.96
C GLN A 222 7.91 11.46 5.24
N LEU A 223 9.19 11.55 4.96
CA LEU A 223 10.12 10.42 4.98
C LEU A 223 11.21 10.57 6.06
N GLY A 224 11.34 11.74 6.68
CA GLY A 224 12.38 12.01 7.67
C GLY A 224 12.35 11.11 8.92
N TRP A 225 11.22 10.42 9.15
CA TRP A 225 11.08 9.42 10.22
C TRP A 225 11.59 8.03 9.83
N LEU A 226 11.82 7.78 8.53
CA LEU A 226 12.36 6.51 8.05
C LEU A 226 13.84 6.40 8.42
N GLY A 227 14.23 5.23 8.90
CA GLY A 227 15.63 4.87 9.10
C GLY A 227 16.31 4.42 7.81
N ARG A 228 17.63 4.27 7.87
CA ARG A 228 18.37 3.58 6.81
C ARG A 228 17.97 2.11 6.78
N PRO A 229 18.06 1.42 5.61
CA PRO A 229 17.78 -0.01 5.51
C PRO A 229 18.59 -0.80 6.54
N SER A 230 17.91 -1.63 7.30
CA SER A 230 18.51 -2.47 8.31
C SER A 230 19.28 -3.64 7.68
N TRP A 231 20.06 -4.37 8.51
CA TRP A 231 20.71 -5.59 8.02
C TRP A 231 19.70 -6.66 7.59
N GLN A 232 18.51 -6.70 8.22
CA GLN A 232 17.42 -7.59 7.85
C GLN A 232 16.88 -7.26 6.45
N ASP A 233 16.75 -5.98 6.11
CA ASP A 233 16.33 -5.53 4.78
C ASP A 233 17.34 -5.97 3.72
N TRP A 234 18.64 -5.78 3.98
CA TRP A 234 19.70 -6.25 3.09
C TRP A 234 19.75 -7.77 2.97
N ALA A 235 19.53 -8.51 4.05
CA ALA A 235 19.46 -9.97 4.03
C ALA A 235 18.24 -10.44 3.21
N ALA A 236 17.07 -9.83 3.39
CA ALA A 236 15.87 -10.14 2.62
C ALA A 236 16.09 -9.85 1.12
N TYR A 237 16.71 -8.72 0.78
CA TYR A 237 17.11 -8.42 -0.59
C TYR A 237 18.11 -9.44 -1.14
N GLY A 238 19.10 -9.85 -0.34
CA GLY A 238 20.07 -10.89 -0.71
C GLY A 238 19.40 -12.22 -1.03
N VAL A 239 18.42 -12.63 -0.23
CA VAL A 239 17.61 -13.84 -0.48
C VAL A 239 16.80 -13.69 -1.77
N LEU A 240 16.14 -12.56 -1.99
CA LEU A 240 15.43 -12.26 -3.23
C LEU A 240 16.37 -12.34 -4.44
N ALA A 241 17.55 -11.72 -4.35
CA ALA A 241 18.53 -11.70 -5.42
C ALA A 241 19.07 -13.11 -5.71
N ALA A 242 19.43 -13.87 -4.69
CA ALA A 242 19.88 -15.27 -4.84
C ALA A 242 18.79 -16.13 -5.50
N ALA A 243 17.55 -16.03 -5.04
CA ALA A 243 16.42 -16.74 -5.63
C ALA A 243 16.22 -16.35 -7.10
N ALA A 244 16.19 -15.06 -7.43
CA ALA A 244 16.02 -14.57 -8.80
C ALA A 244 17.16 -15.05 -9.73
N LEU A 245 18.42 -14.99 -9.28
CA LEU A 245 19.58 -15.45 -10.04
C LEU A 245 19.57 -16.98 -10.25
N LEU A 246 19.15 -17.75 -9.23
CA LEU A 246 19.02 -19.22 -9.33
C LEU A 246 17.91 -19.59 -10.32
N LEU A 247 16.76 -18.93 -10.24
CA LEU A 247 15.63 -19.17 -11.14
C LEU A 247 15.92 -18.73 -12.58
N ALA A 248 16.76 -17.72 -12.77
CA ALA A 248 17.18 -17.24 -14.09
C ALA A 248 18.16 -18.21 -14.81
N ARG A 249 18.79 -19.14 -14.09
CA ARG A 249 19.76 -20.08 -14.69
C ARG A 249 19.07 -20.99 -15.71
N GLY A 250 19.56 -20.96 -16.94
CA GLY A 250 19.02 -21.76 -18.05
C GLY A 250 17.71 -21.24 -18.64
N ALA A 251 17.20 -20.10 -18.16
CA ALA A 251 16.02 -19.47 -18.72
C ALA A 251 16.33 -18.76 -20.05
N ALA A 252 15.31 -18.57 -20.88
CA ALA A 252 15.45 -17.87 -22.16
C ALA A 252 15.98 -16.43 -21.94
N ARG A 253 16.91 -15.99 -22.78
CA ARG A 253 17.56 -14.67 -22.65
C ARG A 253 16.57 -13.51 -22.62
N GLU A 254 15.50 -13.60 -23.40
CA GLU A 254 14.45 -12.57 -23.44
C GLU A 254 13.73 -12.45 -22.09
N LEU A 255 13.36 -13.58 -21.49
CA LEU A 255 12.77 -13.61 -20.15
C LEU A 255 13.72 -13.01 -19.11
N VAL A 256 14.99 -13.42 -19.12
CA VAL A 256 16.01 -12.92 -18.16
C VAL A 256 16.19 -11.42 -18.29
N ARG A 257 16.25 -10.88 -19.53
CA ARG A 257 16.40 -9.43 -19.77
C ARG A 257 15.23 -8.59 -19.25
N VAL A 258 14.06 -9.17 -19.12
CA VAL A 258 12.86 -8.48 -18.59
C VAL A 258 12.71 -8.73 -17.11
N ALA A 259 12.66 -9.99 -16.70
CA ALA A 259 12.25 -10.39 -15.36
C ALA A 259 13.32 -10.15 -14.29
N LEU A 260 14.60 -10.41 -14.61
CA LEU A 260 15.68 -10.28 -13.63
C LEU A 260 15.95 -8.80 -13.26
N PRO A 261 16.09 -7.86 -14.21
CA PRO A 261 16.21 -6.44 -13.87
C PRO A 261 14.98 -5.91 -13.13
N LEU A 262 13.75 -6.34 -13.51
CA LEU A 262 12.54 -5.92 -12.83
C LEU A 262 12.51 -6.40 -11.37
N ALA A 263 12.99 -7.62 -11.09
CA ALA A 263 13.05 -8.16 -9.73
C ALA A 263 14.12 -7.47 -8.87
N LEU A 264 15.25 -7.07 -9.44
CA LEU A 264 16.43 -6.67 -8.65
C LEU A 264 16.71 -5.17 -8.65
N LEU A 265 16.57 -4.48 -9.79
CA LEU A 265 17.03 -3.09 -9.87
C LEU A 265 16.17 -2.13 -9.02
N PRO A 266 14.83 -2.13 -9.07
CA PRO A 266 14.05 -1.18 -8.30
C PRO A 266 14.31 -1.28 -6.79
N PRO A 267 14.22 -2.46 -6.14
CA PRO A 267 14.50 -2.55 -4.71
C PRO A 267 15.97 -2.28 -4.38
N GLY A 268 16.92 -2.82 -5.17
CA GLY A 268 18.35 -2.61 -4.91
C GLY A 268 18.77 -1.14 -5.04
N LEU A 269 18.28 -0.43 -6.06
CA LEU A 269 18.55 0.99 -6.23
C LEU A 269 17.92 1.84 -5.12
N LEU A 270 16.67 1.57 -4.77
CA LEU A 270 16.02 2.33 -3.71
C LEU A 270 16.70 2.11 -2.36
N MET A 271 17.13 0.88 -2.05
CA MET A 271 17.93 0.59 -0.86
C MET A 271 19.29 1.29 -0.89
N ALA A 272 19.99 1.30 -2.05
CA ALA A 272 21.27 1.97 -2.19
C ALA A 272 21.14 3.50 -2.02
N ILE A 273 20.12 4.12 -2.64
CA ILE A 273 19.81 5.54 -2.45
C ILE A 273 19.50 5.82 -0.97
N SER A 274 18.85 4.87 -0.28
CA SER A 274 18.45 5.01 1.12
C SER A 274 19.61 4.96 2.13
N LEU A 275 20.82 4.68 1.68
CA LEU A 275 22.02 4.90 2.48
C LEU A 275 22.31 6.40 2.69
N LEU A 276 21.90 7.24 1.74
CA LEU A 276 22.06 8.70 1.76
C LEU A 276 20.78 9.40 2.21
N HIS A 277 19.65 9.00 1.59
CA HIS A 277 18.32 9.54 1.86
C HIS A 277 17.38 8.38 2.21
N PRO A 278 16.93 8.20 3.46
CA PRO A 278 16.21 7.01 3.92
C PRO A 278 14.78 6.96 3.35
N TRP A 279 14.64 6.52 2.10
CA TRP A 279 13.36 6.45 1.37
C TRP A 279 12.86 5.02 1.12
N TYR A 280 13.66 3.99 1.49
CA TYR A 280 13.29 2.61 1.24
C TYR A 280 12.12 2.15 2.12
N VAL A 281 11.08 1.69 1.46
CA VAL A 281 10.03 0.86 2.05
C VAL A 281 9.69 -0.20 0.99
N ASP A 282 9.59 -1.45 1.40
CA ASP A 282 9.39 -2.62 0.53
C ASP A 282 8.17 -2.49 -0.40
N ARG A 283 7.08 -1.92 0.12
CA ARG A 283 5.84 -1.69 -0.63
C ARG A 283 5.97 -0.73 -1.81
N TYR A 284 6.93 0.18 -1.80
CA TYR A 284 7.14 1.14 -2.88
C TYR A 284 7.63 0.48 -4.17
N VAL A 285 8.22 -0.70 -4.05
CA VAL A 285 8.74 -1.51 -5.15
C VAL A 285 8.07 -2.88 -5.25
N LEU A 286 6.83 -3.02 -4.75
CA LEU A 286 6.04 -4.25 -4.77
C LEU A 286 5.99 -4.91 -6.16
N TYR A 287 5.96 -4.12 -7.21
CA TYR A 287 5.94 -4.58 -8.60
C TYR A 287 7.18 -5.41 -8.99
N ALA A 288 8.29 -5.30 -8.26
CA ALA A 288 9.48 -6.12 -8.50
C ALA A 288 9.20 -7.62 -8.32
N LEU A 289 8.23 -7.98 -7.47
CA LEU A 289 7.80 -9.36 -7.28
C LEU A 289 7.22 -10.01 -8.54
N ALA A 290 6.75 -9.22 -9.50
CA ALA A 290 6.33 -9.73 -10.80
C ALA A 290 7.50 -10.38 -11.56
N GLY A 291 8.71 -9.77 -11.49
CA GLY A 291 9.91 -10.34 -12.07
C GLY A 291 10.27 -11.70 -11.47
N LEU A 292 10.22 -11.80 -10.13
CA LEU A 292 10.44 -13.08 -9.43
C LEU A 292 9.42 -14.15 -9.85
N ALA A 293 8.13 -13.78 -9.89
CA ALA A 293 7.05 -14.69 -10.28
C ALA A 293 7.20 -15.20 -11.72
N LEU A 294 7.64 -14.33 -12.64
CA LEU A 294 7.94 -14.72 -14.04
C LEU A 294 9.07 -15.74 -14.12
N LEU A 295 10.17 -15.51 -13.41
CA LEU A 295 11.29 -16.44 -13.36
C LEU A 295 10.89 -17.79 -12.73
N ALA A 296 10.16 -17.76 -11.62
CA ALA A 296 9.64 -18.95 -10.94
C ALA A 296 8.68 -19.74 -11.83
N GLY A 297 7.74 -19.06 -12.48
CA GLY A 297 6.77 -19.69 -13.38
C GLY A 297 7.42 -20.36 -14.59
N ALA A 298 8.38 -19.70 -15.23
CA ALA A 298 9.12 -20.29 -16.34
C ALA A 298 9.96 -21.48 -15.91
N ARG A 299 10.62 -21.41 -14.74
CA ARG A 299 11.40 -22.52 -14.19
C ARG A 299 10.53 -23.73 -13.87
N LEU A 300 9.41 -23.53 -13.19
CA LEU A 300 8.46 -24.58 -12.82
C LEU A 300 7.75 -25.19 -14.05
N ALA A 301 7.48 -24.38 -15.08
CA ALA A 301 6.92 -24.88 -16.33
C ALA A 301 7.80 -25.91 -17.04
N GLY A 302 9.12 -25.81 -16.88
CA GLY A 302 10.09 -26.76 -17.42
C GLY A 302 10.27 -28.06 -16.60
N VAL A 303 9.68 -28.13 -15.41
CA VAL A 303 9.80 -29.29 -14.52
C VAL A 303 8.98 -30.46 -15.04
N ARG A 304 9.65 -31.59 -15.36
CA ARG A 304 9.04 -32.82 -15.85
C ARG A 304 8.85 -33.86 -14.75
N HIS A 305 9.71 -33.85 -13.73
CA HIS A 305 9.66 -34.79 -12.62
C HIS A 305 8.61 -34.35 -11.58
N TRP A 306 8.05 -35.30 -10.85
CA TRP A 306 7.01 -35.08 -9.84
C TRP A 306 7.55 -34.53 -8.50
N TRP A 307 8.77 -34.93 -8.11
CA TRP A 307 9.34 -34.60 -6.80
C TRP A 307 9.50 -33.09 -6.52
N PRO A 308 9.83 -32.17 -7.50
CA PRO A 308 9.85 -30.75 -7.18
C PRO A 308 8.48 -30.18 -6.81
N TRP A 309 7.41 -30.84 -7.25
CA TRP A 309 6.04 -30.44 -6.86
C TRP A 309 5.74 -30.75 -5.40
N LEU A 310 6.45 -31.71 -4.77
CA LEU A 310 6.38 -31.91 -3.32
C LEU A 310 6.97 -30.71 -2.58
N LEU A 311 8.06 -30.10 -3.06
CA LEU A 311 8.60 -28.87 -2.49
C LEU A 311 7.64 -27.71 -2.64
N VAL A 312 6.98 -27.59 -3.80
CA VAL A 312 5.93 -26.56 -4.00
C VAL A 312 4.78 -26.81 -3.02
N ALA A 313 4.30 -28.03 -2.88
CA ALA A 313 3.25 -28.39 -1.93
C ALA A 313 3.67 -28.08 -0.47
N ALA A 314 4.91 -28.41 -0.09
CA ALA A 314 5.44 -28.10 1.22
C ALA A 314 5.50 -26.58 1.49
N LEU A 315 5.83 -25.76 0.46
CA LEU A 315 5.82 -24.32 0.56
C LEU A 315 4.41 -23.73 0.64
N LEU A 316 3.37 -24.42 0.13
CA LEU A 316 2.00 -23.94 0.25
C LEU A 316 1.48 -23.96 1.70
N VAL A 317 2.05 -24.82 2.57
CA VAL A 317 1.66 -24.87 3.99
C VAL A 317 2.00 -23.55 4.71
N PRO A 318 3.27 -23.08 4.74
CA PRO A 318 3.59 -21.79 5.37
C PRO A 318 2.93 -20.61 4.66
N VAL A 319 2.76 -20.66 3.33
CA VAL A 319 2.01 -19.63 2.58
C VAL A 319 0.54 -19.59 3.04
N GLY A 320 -0.10 -20.75 3.21
CA GLY A 320 -1.48 -20.85 3.71
C GLY A 320 -1.62 -20.29 5.13
N TYR A 321 -0.71 -20.66 6.04
CA TYR A 321 -0.66 -20.09 7.39
C TYR A 321 -0.49 -18.57 7.38
N TRP A 322 0.48 -18.08 6.61
CA TRP A 322 0.72 -16.66 6.46
C TRP A 322 -0.47 -15.93 5.83
N SER A 323 -1.09 -16.54 4.82
CA SER A 323 -2.31 -16.01 4.21
C SER A 323 -3.44 -15.86 5.23
N ALA A 324 -3.67 -16.85 6.09
CA ALA A 324 -4.67 -16.75 7.15
C ALA A 324 -4.33 -15.65 8.17
N TRP A 325 -3.06 -15.56 8.59
CA TRP A 325 -2.60 -14.52 9.50
C TRP A 325 -2.79 -13.11 8.93
N LEU A 326 -2.55 -12.89 7.64
CA LEU A 326 -2.75 -11.60 6.98
C LEU A 326 -4.20 -11.07 7.09
N ARG A 327 -5.20 -11.94 7.33
CA ARG A 327 -6.62 -11.59 7.48
C ARG A 327 -7.01 -11.24 8.91
N THR A 328 -6.05 -11.23 9.81
CA THR A 328 -6.28 -10.86 11.22
C THR A 328 -5.89 -9.41 11.48
N PRO A 329 -6.48 -8.74 12.50
CA PRO A 329 -6.06 -7.41 12.93
C PRO A 329 -4.57 -7.36 13.29
N GLN A 330 -4.02 -8.48 13.78
CA GLN A 330 -2.63 -8.61 14.23
C GLN A 330 -1.61 -8.49 13.09
N SER A 331 -2.05 -8.62 11.84
CA SER A 331 -1.18 -8.53 10.67
C SER A 331 -0.68 -7.10 10.38
N ARG A 332 -1.23 -6.09 11.02
CA ARG A 332 -0.79 -4.69 10.93
C ARG A 332 -0.24 -4.22 12.27
N LYS A 333 0.66 -3.23 12.22
CA LYS A 333 1.34 -2.70 13.41
C LYS A 333 0.43 -1.89 14.33
N ASP A 334 -0.68 -1.38 13.82
CA ASP A 334 -1.63 -0.54 14.54
C ASP A 334 -3.07 -0.76 14.07
N ASP A 335 -4.05 -0.28 14.86
CA ASP A 335 -5.47 -0.39 14.57
C ASP A 335 -6.23 0.83 15.11
N VAL A 336 -6.47 1.81 14.23
CA VAL A 336 -7.13 3.07 14.60
C VAL A 336 -8.60 2.89 14.97
N LEU A 337 -9.29 1.88 14.40
CA LEU A 337 -10.69 1.62 14.75
C LEU A 337 -10.82 0.97 16.14
N ALA A 338 -9.86 0.13 16.52
CA ALA A 338 -9.79 -0.39 17.88
C ALA A 338 -9.52 0.73 18.90
N VAL A 339 -8.67 1.71 18.56
CA VAL A 339 -8.45 2.89 19.40
C VAL A 339 -9.72 3.72 19.54
N ALA A 340 -10.41 3.99 18.42
CA ALA A 340 -11.70 4.71 18.46
C ALA A 340 -12.75 3.97 19.29
N ALA A 341 -12.81 2.64 19.20
CA ALA A 341 -13.70 1.82 20.02
C ALA A 341 -13.36 1.94 21.52
N ALA A 342 -12.07 1.88 21.88
CA ALA A 342 -11.63 2.03 23.27
C ALA A 342 -11.92 3.43 23.84
N VAL A 343 -11.79 4.48 23.01
CA VAL A 343 -12.19 5.85 23.39
C VAL A 343 -13.71 5.91 23.61
N ARG A 344 -14.50 5.45 22.63
CA ARG A 344 -15.98 5.49 22.70
C ARG A 344 -16.54 4.76 23.92
N GLU A 345 -15.94 3.64 24.31
CA GLU A 345 -16.36 2.84 25.47
C GLU A 345 -16.16 3.59 26.80
N ARG A 346 -15.19 4.49 26.85
CA ARG A 346 -14.77 5.19 28.07
C ARG A 346 -15.14 6.68 28.09
N ALA A 347 -15.43 7.25 26.93
CA ALA A 347 -15.74 8.66 26.78
C ALA A 347 -17.11 9.00 27.37
N ARG A 348 -17.17 10.20 27.96
CA ARG A 348 -18.42 10.86 28.34
C ARG A 348 -18.59 12.08 27.44
N PRO A 349 -19.80 12.46 27.07
CA PRO A 349 -20.02 13.68 26.29
C PRO A 349 -19.37 14.88 26.95
N GLY A 350 -18.58 15.64 26.17
CA GLY A 350 -17.88 16.83 26.65
C GLY A 350 -16.54 16.57 27.35
N ASP A 351 -16.10 15.34 27.47
CA ASP A 351 -14.75 15.04 27.99
C ASP A 351 -13.68 15.78 27.15
N ALA A 352 -12.66 16.26 27.81
CA ALA A 352 -11.48 16.76 27.11
C ALA A 352 -10.73 15.63 26.46
N VAL A 353 -10.32 15.79 25.17
CA VAL A 353 -9.41 14.87 24.52
C VAL A 353 -8.06 15.53 24.28
N LEU A 354 -6.99 14.79 24.50
CA LEU A 354 -5.61 15.21 24.33
C LEU A 354 -4.81 14.18 23.54
N PHE A 355 -4.09 14.65 22.54
CA PHE A 355 -3.26 13.79 21.69
C PHE A 355 -1.78 14.00 22.03
N MET A 356 -1.09 12.94 22.42
CA MET A 356 0.33 12.96 22.80
C MET A 356 1.09 11.81 22.10
N PRO A 357 1.72 12.13 20.99
CA PRO A 357 1.86 13.45 20.34
C PRO A 357 0.64 13.87 19.49
N SER A 358 0.65 15.12 19.04
CA SER A 358 -0.40 15.75 18.24
C SER A 358 -0.83 14.94 17.01
N ARG A 359 0.10 14.21 16.35
CA ARG A 359 -0.18 13.33 15.22
C ARG A 359 -1.17 12.21 15.53
N ARG A 360 -1.40 11.87 16.81
CA ARG A 360 -2.42 10.90 17.21
C ARG A 360 -3.85 11.36 16.93
N ARG A 361 -4.07 12.65 16.69
CA ARG A 361 -5.37 13.19 16.28
C ARG A 361 -5.88 12.54 15.01
N GLU A 362 -4.99 12.24 14.04
CA GLU A 362 -5.35 11.53 12.80
C GLU A 362 -6.12 10.22 13.05
N TRP A 363 -5.90 9.57 14.19
CA TRP A 363 -6.47 8.26 14.50
C TRP A 363 -7.96 8.31 14.82
N LEU A 364 -8.48 9.42 15.32
CA LEU A 364 -9.91 9.60 15.58
C LEU A 364 -10.65 10.27 14.41
N LEU A 365 -9.96 10.89 13.47
CA LEU A 365 -10.59 11.56 12.34
C LEU A 365 -11.30 10.61 11.37
N SER A 366 -10.92 9.32 11.34
CA SER A 366 -11.66 8.28 10.62
C SER A 366 -12.87 7.72 11.38
N SER A 367 -13.14 8.25 12.58
CA SER A 367 -14.28 7.92 13.42
C SER A 367 -14.95 9.20 13.94
N PRO A 368 -15.53 10.02 13.03
CA PRO A 368 -16.01 11.36 13.38
C PRO A 368 -17.05 11.34 14.52
N GLN A 369 -17.92 10.34 14.59
CA GLN A 369 -18.92 10.22 15.66
C GLN A 369 -18.30 10.09 17.07
N VAL A 370 -17.06 9.56 17.16
CA VAL A 370 -16.32 9.48 18.44
C VAL A 370 -15.63 10.80 18.74
N TYR A 371 -15.03 11.43 17.72
CA TYR A 371 -14.28 12.67 17.87
C TYR A 371 -15.19 13.87 18.20
N GLU A 372 -16.32 14.00 17.50
CA GLU A 372 -17.28 15.11 17.67
C GLU A 372 -17.91 15.17 19.07
N GLY A 373 -17.98 14.03 19.77
CA GLY A 373 -18.45 13.98 21.16
C GLY A 373 -17.45 14.49 22.20
N LEU A 374 -16.23 14.82 21.79
CA LEU A 374 -15.12 15.22 22.66
C LEU A 374 -14.71 16.68 22.43
N ARG A 375 -14.14 17.30 23.45
CA ARG A 375 -13.57 18.65 23.36
C ARG A 375 -12.05 18.55 23.20
N ASP A 376 -11.54 18.81 21.98
CA ASP A 376 -10.09 18.83 21.73
C ASP A 376 -9.48 20.10 22.34
N VAL A 377 -8.82 19.95 23.47
CA VAL A 377 -8.30 21.06 24.28
C VAL A 377 -6.98 21.63 23.80
N ALA A 378 -6.35 20.96 22.86
CA ALA A 378 -5.09 21.43 22.28
C ALA A 378 -5.24 21.97 20.84
N LEU A 379 -6.39 21.81 20.20
CA LEU A 379 -6.59 22.19 18.81
C LEU A 379 -6.74 23.73 18.66
N ASP A 380 -5.91 24.32 17.80
CA ASP A 380 -6.02 25.70 17.34
C ASP A 380 -6.85 25.77 16.03
N ARG A 381 -6.36 25.10 14.97
CA ARG A 381 -7.05 25.03 13.69
C ARG A 381 -7.25 23.58 13.27
N SER A 382 -8.46 23.29 12.78
CA SER A 382 -8.79 21.96 12.30
C SER A 382 -7.85 21.50 11.17
N PRO A 383 -7.73 20.18 10.92
CA PRO A 383 -6.95 19.63 9.81
C PRO A 383 -7.28 20.26 8.46
N ALA A 384 -8.57 20.54 8.20
CA ALA A 384 -8.99 21.16 6.96
C ALA A 384 -8.58 22.64 6.88
N ALA A 385 -8.70 23.41 7.99
CA ALA A 385 -8.36 24.82 8.03
C ALA A 385 -6.84 25.09 8.01
N SER A 386 -6.06 24.15 8.55
CA SER A 386 -4.58 24.25 8.60
C SER A 386 -3.89 23.60 7.39
N ARG A 387 -4.64 22.97 6.46
CA ARG A 387 -4.10 22.24 5.31
C ARG A 387 -3.12 21.13 5.71
N SER A 388 -3.42 20.46 6.81
CA SER A 388 -2.58 19.39 7.39
C SER A 388 -3.39 18.13 7.63
N LEU A 389 -2.73 17.04 8.08
CA LEU A 389 -3.39 15.78 8.43
C LEU A 389 -4.00 15.82 9.84
N GLN A 390 -3.32 16.48 10.79
CA GLN A 390 -3.68 16.45 12.23
C GLN A 390 -4.16 17.80 12.79
N GLY A 391 -4.13 18.89 12.03
CA GLY A 391 -4.40 20.22 12.53
C GLY A 391 -3.17 20.92 13.15
N THR A 392 -3.36 22.16 13.65
CA THR A 392 -2.37 22.89 14.43
C THR A 392 -2.82 22.98 15.88
N GLU A 393 -1.86 23.10 16.79
CA GLU A 393 -2.14 23.18 18.22
C GLU A 393 -1.92 24.56 18.78
N LEU A 394 -2.64 24.86 19.85
CA LEU A 394 -2.53 26.07 20.63
C LEU A 394 -1.11 26.21 21.22
N PRO A 395 -0.68 27.43 21.56
CA PRO A 395 0.55 27.64 22.34
C PRO A 395 0.53 26.90 23.68
N PRO A 396 1.71 26.51 24.22
CA PRO A 396 1.82 25.75 25.47
C PRO A 396 1.03 26.30 26.66
N GLU A 397 0.97 27.64 26.80
CA GLU A 397 0.24 28.31 27.88
C GLU A 397 -1.27 28.11 27.76
N ALA A 398 -1.80 28.25 26.53
CA ALA A 398 -3.23 28.06 26.26
C ALA A 398 -3.66 26.60 26.45
N ILE A 399 -2.81 25.63 26.06
CA ILE A 399 -3.04 24.21 26.34
C ILE A 399 -3.12 23.94 27.85
N ARG A 400 -2.19 24.50 28.64
CA ARG A 400 -2.20 24.38 30.10
C ARG A 400 -3.47 24.95 30.73
N ALA A 401 -3.89 26.15 30.28
CA ALA A 401 -5.11 26.78 30.77
C ALA A 401 -6.37 25.97 30.42
N ALA A 402 -6.45 25.44 29.19
CA ALA A 402 -7.58 24.61 28.75
C ALA A 402 -7.65 23.29 29.52
N LEU A 403 -6.51 22.67 29.84
CA LEU A 403 -6.45 21.45 30.66
C LEU A 403 -6.87 21.74 32.11
N ALA A 404 -6.38 22.83 32.73
CA ALA A 404 -6.75 23.19 34.09
C ALA A 404 -8.25 23.37 34.31
N GLY A 405 -9.00 23.77 33.26
CA GLY A 405 -10.46 23.86 33.28
C GLY A 405 -11.20 22.58 32.92
N SER A 406 -10.52 21.45 32.81
CA SER A 406 -11.11 20.17 32.40
C SER A 406 -11.16 19.19 33.57
N PRO A 407 -12.35 18.73 34.01
CA PRO A 407 -12.44 17.78 35.13
C PRO A 407 -11.93 16.39 34.76
N ARG A 408 -12.01 16.03 33.48
CA ARG A 408 -11.62 14.70 32.99
C ARG A 408 -10.99 14.82 31.60
N VAL A 409 -9.90 14.09 31.36
CA VAL A 409 -9.13 14.10 30.13
C VAL A 409 -8.92 12.69 29.62
N ILE A 410 -9.27 12.46 28.36
CA ILE A 410 -8.94 11.24 27.62
C ILE A 410 -7.69 11.55 26.80
N ALA A 411 -6.59 10.87 27.06
CA ALA A 411 -5.35 11.05 26.34
C ALA A 411 -5.03 9.85 25.43
N LEU A 412 -4.76 10.13 24.15
CA LEU A 412 -4.21 9.15 23.22
C LEU A 412 -2.69 9.28 23.23
N LEU A 413 -2.01 8.22 23.64
CA LEU A 413 -0.57 8.16 23.84
C LEU A 413 0.11 7.23 22.84
N ASP A 414 1.39 7.45 22.57
CA ASP A 414 2.24 6.48 21.90
C ASP A 414 2.35 5.17 22.71
N PRO A 415 2.63 4.02 22.06
CA PRO A 415 2.96 2.79 22.76
C PRO A 415 4.11 2.99 23.76
N GLU A 416 4.19 2.13 24.76
CA GLU A 416 5.30 2.14 25.71
C GLU A 416 6.65 1.95 25.02
N GLY A 417 7.69 2.60 25.54
CA GLY A 417 9.06 2.49 25.03
C GLY A 417 9.36 3.34 23.78
N GLN A 418 8.39 4.08 23.23
CA GLN A 418 8.68 5.03 22.16
C GLN A 418 9.32 6.32 22.72
N PRO A 419 10.31 6.90 22.00
CA PRO A 419 10.89 8.18 22.38
C PRO A 419 9.82 9.27 22.50
N LEU A 420 9.94 10.10 23.52
CA LEU A 420 9.04 11.26 23.69
C LEU A 420 9.39 12.33 22.67
N ASP A 421 8.37 12.92 22.05
CA ASP A 421 8.56 14.05 21.16
C ASP A 421 9.08 15.27 21.95
N PRO A 422 10.17 15.91 21.47
CA PRO A 422 10.84 17.00 22.20
C PRO A 422 10.19 18.37 22.01
N TYR A 423 9.03 18.45 21.34
CA TYR A 423 8.37 19.71 21.05
C TYR A 423 7.82 20.37 22.33
N PRO A 424 7.93 21.72 22.47
CA PRO A 424 7.46 22.44 23.67
C PRO A 424 5.98 22.20 24.00
N ALA A 425 5.10 22.07 22.99
CA ALA A 425 3.70 21.77 23.20
C ALA A 425 3.50 20.37 23.82
N GLU A 426 4.25 19.36 23.37
CA GLU A 426 4.16 18.00 23.90
C GLU A 426 4.67 17.94 25.35
N GLU A 427 5.72 18.67 25.65
CA GLU A 427 6.23 18.80 27.02
C GLU A 427 5.23 19.50 27.93
N ALA A 428 4.58 20.57 27.45
CA ALA A 428 3.56 21.30 28.21
C ALA A 428 2.37 20.41 28.57
N LYS A 429 1.90 19.57 27.64
CA LYS A 429 0.84 18.58 27.87
C LYS A 429 1.24 17.60 28.99
N ARG A 430 2.42 17.00 28.88
CA ARG A 430 2.93 16.06 29.89
C ARG A 430 3.03 16.69 31.28
N ARG A 431 3.60 17.92 31.36
CA ARG A 431 3.73 18.65 32.62
C ARG A 431 2.38 19.04 33.22
N ALA A 432 1.42 19.48 32.39
CA ALA A 432 0.09 19.85 32.84
C ALA A 432 -0.67 18.66 33.44
N LEU A 433 -0.62 17.51 32.77
CA LEU A 433 -1.21 16.27 33.29
C LEU A 433 -0.56 15.84 34.61
N ALA A 434 0.77 15.80 34.67
CA ALA A 434 1.50 15.42 35.88
C ALA A 434 1.26 16.35 37.07
N ALA A 435 1.04 17.66 36.81
CA ALA A 435 0.79 18.64 37.84
C ALA A 435 -0.65 18.65 38.40
N GLY A 436 -1.64 18.41 37.55
CA GLY A 436 -3.06 18.65 37.87
C GLY A 436 -3.96 17.41 37.93
N PHE A 437 -3.49 16.24 37.47
CA PHE A 437 -4.35 15.08 37.27
C PHE A 437 -3.72 13.81 37.82
N ASP A 438 -4.60 12.88 38.20
CA ASP A 438 -4.25 11.48 38.49
C ASP A 438 -4.62 10.59 37.31
N LEU A 439 -3.78 9.59 37.03
CA LEU A 439 -4.07 8.58 36.01
C LEU A 439 -5.04 7.55 36.60
N CYS A 440 -6.30 7.56 36.13
CA CYS A 440 -7.33 6.67 36.64
C CYS A 440 -7.35 5.30 35.92
N SER A 441 -7.10 5.28 34.63
CA SER A 441 -6.98 4.04 33.86
C SER A 441 -6.10 4.20 32.64
N LEU A 442 -5.45 3.10 32.27
CA LEU A 442 -4.62 2.99 31.07
C LEU A 442 -5.02 1.72 30.31
N THR A 443 -5.36 1.85 29.06
CA THR A 443 -5.73 0.73 28.20
C THR A 443 -4.75 0.67 27.03
N GLU A 444 -4.07 -0.45 26.89
CA GLU A 444 -3.23 -0.71 25.73
C GLU A 444 -4.10 -1.16 24.55
N VAL A 445 -3.92 -0.51 23.42
CA VAL A 445 -4.52 -0.85 22.16
C VAL A 445 -3.42 -1.00 21.13
N ARG A 446 -3.63 -1.81 20.11
CA ARG A 446 -2.61 -2.02 19.09
C ARG A 446 -2.16 -0.69 18.47
N GLY A 447 -0.90 -0.34 18.75
CA GLY A 447 -0.23 0.85 18.23
C GLY A 447 -0.49 2.14 19.01
N ALA A 448 -1.26 2.13 20.11
CA ALA A 448 -1.49 3.29 20.98
C ALA A 448 -1.89 2.87 22.40
N ARG A 449 -1.93 3.86 23.28
CA ARG A 449 -2.52 3.73 24.63
C ARG A 449 -3.60 4.77 24.81
N VAL A 450 -4.70 4.38 25.42
CA VAL A 450 -5.81 5.27 25.82
C VAL A 450 -5.78 5.41 27.32
N ALA A 451 -5.49 6.61 27.81
CA ALA A 451 -5.39 6.94 29.21
C ALA A 451 -6.56 7.84 29.63
N ILE A 452 -7.12 7.60 30.80
CA ILE A 452 -8.11 8.46 31.44
C ILE A 452 -7.44 9.14 32.63
N TYR A 453 -7.51 10.45 32.63
CA TYR A 453 -7.08 11.31 33.73
C TYR A 453 -8.27 12.04 34.33
N ALA A 454 -8.27 12.21 35.66
CA ALA A 454 -9.22 13.06 36.36
C ALA A 454 -8.45 14.04 37.27
N GLY A 455 -9.10 15.08 37.75
CA GLY A 455 -8.52 15.96 38.76
C GLY A 455 -7.98 15.17 39.95
N ARG A 456 -7.03 15.72 40.67
CA ARG A 456 -6.40 15.01 41.80
C ARG A 456 -7.44 14.58 42.85
N GLY A 457 -7.44 13.29 43.15
CA GLY A 457 -8.38 12.67 44.07
C GLY A 457 -9.76 12.32 43.47
N ASP A 458 -10.03 12.62 42.20
CA ASP A 458 -11.35 12.46 41.54
C ASP A 458 -11.44 11.19 40.67
N CYS A 459 -10.50 10.26 40.76
CA CYS A 459 -10.64 8.97 40.08
C CYS A 459 -11.82 8.18 40.62
N PRO A 460 -12.73 7.66 39.72
CA PRO A 460 -13.93 6.90 40.13
C PRO A 460 -13.58 5.56 40.75
#